data_39581793cf283b886c6e3dba435bda85
#
_entry.id   39581793cf283b886c6e3dba435bda85
#
_cell.length_a   1.000
_cell.length_b   1.000
_cell.length_c   1.000
_cell.angle_alpha   90.00
_cell.angle_beta   90.00
_cell.angle_gamma   90.00
#
_symmetry.space_group_name_H-M   'P 1'
#
loop_
_entity.id
_entity.type
_entity.pdbx_description
1 polymer ?
#
loop_
_entity_poly.entity_id
_entity_poly.type
_entity_poly.pdbx_seq_one_letter_code
_entity_poly.pdbx_strand_id
1 'polypeptide(L)'
;MFLQRYYLECLSHASYMVADEKTKVAAVIDPRRDIDIYVEDAREHGFEIKHVILTHFHADFVAGHIELRDRVGARIYLGARAKAEFDFEPLGDVSVIELGNVRLETMETPGHTPEGITILAFDLSTNPKNPHAIFTGDTLLLGDVGRPDLFASIGVTAHELAEMLYDSLQNKLLKLPDKTLVYPAHGAGSMCGKALSDEAVSTLGEQRLYNYALQPMNKEDFIKLVAADQPEAPAYFGYDATLNQQERPNLDESMKKSMKALNLNTVFSLQKSGAQIIDVRDAADFAGAHLRDSLNIGIEGRFATWA
;
A
#
# COMPACT_ATOMS: atom_id res chain seq x y z
N MET A 1 19.21 11.94 6.37
CA MET A 1 17.85 11.46 6.10
C MET A 1 17.68 10.12 6.79
N PHE A 2 16.64 9.93 7.58
CA PHE A 2 16.23 8.63 8.13
C PHE A 2 15.23 7.98 7.17
N LEU A 3 15.34 6.66 6.96
CA LEU A 3 14.43 5.88 6.15
C LEU A 3 14.29 4.51 6.81
N GLN A 4 13.06 4.14 7.19
CA GLN A 4 12.71 2.85 7.78
C GLN A 4 11.63 2.17 6.96
N ARG A 5 11.85 0.90 6.62
CA ARG A 5 10.85 0.01 5.99
C ARG A 5 10.16 -0.82 7.06
N TYR A 6 8.84 -0.91 6.98
CA TYR A 6 8.01 -1.83 7.77
C TYR A 6 7.37 -2.82 6.83
N TYR A 7 7.51 -4.10 7.11
CA TYR A 7 6.99 -5.15 6.23
C TYR A 7 5.97 -6.01 6.95
N LEU A 8 4.81 -6.23 6.31
CA LEU A 8 3.74 -7.08 6.78
C LEU A 8 3.68 -8.34 5.91
N GLU A 9 4.25 -9.43 6.41
CA GLU A 9 4.46 -10.67 5.65
C GLU A 9 3.16 -11.27 5.11
N CYS A 10 2.08 -11.28 5.90
CA CYS A 10 0.82 -11.91 5.50
C CYS A 10 0.13 -11.26 4.30
N LEU A 11 0.46 -9.99 3.99
CA LEU A 11 -0.02 -9.25 2.82
C LEU A 11 1.11 -8.93 1.83
N SER A 12 2.35 -9.30 2.16
CA SER A 12 3.55 -8.89 1.40
C SER A 12 3.61 -7.37 1.18
N HIS A 13 3.09 -6.59 2.15
CA HIS A 13 2.96 -5.14 2.08
C HIS A 13 4.13 -4.45 2.77
N ALA A 14 4.67 -3.41 2.13
CA ALA A 14 5.73 -2.55 2.67
C ALA A 14 5.23 -1.11 2.80
N SER A 15 5.42 -0.55 3.99
CA SER A 15 5.24 0.87 4.27
C SER A 15 6.54 1.49 4.76
N TYR A 16 6.61 2.81 4.77
CA TYR A 16 7.88 3.50 4.99
C TYR A 16 7.71 4.72 5.89
N MET A 17 8.70 4.97 6.76
CA MET A 17 8.87 6.24 7.44
C MET A 17 10.10 6.94 6.86
N VAL A 18 9.92 8.18 6.45
CA VAL A 18 11.01 9.06 6.00
C VAL A 18 11.02 10.28 6.91
N ALA A 19 12.19 10.63 7.47
CA ALA A 19 12.31 11.75 8.38
C ALA A 19 13.61 12.54 8.19
N ASP A 20 13.57 13.82 8.54
CA ASP A 20 14.77 14.62 8.73
C ASP A 20 15.24 14.55 10.19
N GLU A 21 16.42 13.97 10.39
CA GLU A 21 17.02 13.80 11.73
C GLU A 21 17.29 15.13 12.46
N LYS A 22 17.36 16.24 11.72
CA LYS A 22 17.64 17.57 12.26
C LYS A 22 16.37 18.30 12.72
N THR A 23 15.35 18.35 11.88
CA THR A 23 14.05 18.99 12.21
C THR A 23 13.14 18.08 13.03
N LYS A 24 13.43 16.77 13.02
CA LYS A 24 12.61 15.74 13.65
C LYS A 24 11.21 15.58 13.05
N VAL A 25 10.98 16.09 11.84
CA VAL A 25 9.72 15.91 11.10
C VAL A 25 9.77 14.64 10.28
N ALA A 26 8.70 13.85 10.36
CA ALA A 26 8.53 12.59 9.65
C ALA A 26 7.29 12.57 8.76
N ALA A 27 7.38 11.78 7.67
CA ALA A 27 6.28 11.35 6.82
C ALA A 27 6.18 9.82 6.86
N VAL A 28 4.95 9.28 6.90
CA VAL A 28 4.68 7.85 6.74
C VAL A 28 4.01 7.63 5.38
N ILE A 29 4.54 6.67 4.62
CA ILE A 29 4.06 6.34 3.26
C ILE A 29 3.41 4.96 3.31
N ASP A 30 2.19 4.85 2.80
CA ASP A 30 1.36 3.65 2.72
C ASP A 30 1.23 2.88 4.05
N PRO A 31 0.81 3.55 5.16
CA PRO A 31 0.73 2.91 6.46
C PRO A 31 -0.33 1.81 6.50
N ARG A 32 -0.02 0.71 7.18
CA ARG A 32 -1.03 -0.27 7.60
C ARG A 32 -1.95 0.32 8.68
N ARG A 33 -3.14 -0.26 8.86
CA ARG A 33 -4.16 0.26 9.77
C ARG A 33 -3.74 0.24 11.25
N ASP A 34 -2.96 -0.76 11.66
CA ASP A 34 -2.31 -0.81 12.97
C ASP A 34 -1.09 0.11 12.96
N ILE A 35 -1.29 1.34 13.44
CA ILE A 35 -0.30 2.42 13.38
C ILE A 35 0.66 2.46 14.57
N ASP A 36 0.50 1.60 15.57
CA ASP A 36 1.33 1.62 16.78
C ASP A 36 2.81 1.52 16.45
N ILE A 37 3.16 0.67 15.49
CA ILE A 37 4.54 0.47 15.03
C ILE A 37 5.20 1.80 14.57
N TYR A 38 4.47 2.67 13.87
CA TYR A 38 5.02 3.96 13.40
C TYR A 38 5.12 4.96 14.54
N VAL A 39 4.09 5.01 15.40
CA VAL A 39 4.04 5.94 16.54
C VAL A 39 5.11 5.63 17.57
N GLU A 40 5.35 4.34 17.86
CA GLU A 40 6.38 3.89 18.79
C GLU A 40 7.78 4.16 18.24
N ASP A 41 8.04 3.81 16.99
CA ASP A 41 9.34 4.04 16.34
C ASP A 41 9.64 5.54 16.22
N ALA A 42 8.65 6.36 15.82
CA ALA A 42 8.80 7.81 15.79
C ALA A 42 9.15 8.38 17.19
N ARG A 43 8.48 7.88 18.25
CA ARG A 43 8.77 8.29 19.63
C ARG A 43 10.19 7.90 20.07
N GLU A 44 10.65 6.69 19.72
CA GLU A 44 12.00 6.23 20.07
C GLU A 44 13.10 7.08 19.43
N HIS A 45 12.88 7.54 18.19
CA HIS A 45 13.81 8.41 17.47
C HIS A 45 13.59 9.92 17.73
N GLY A 46 12.54 10.26 18.48
CA GLY A 46 12.16 11.65 18.76
C GLY A 46 11.60 12.36 17.52
N PHE A 47 10.97 11.64 16.58
CA PHE A 47 10.32 12.22 15.41
C PHE A 47 8.86 12.59 15.69
N GLU A 48 8.37 13.61 14.97
CA GLU A 48 6.99 14.03 14.92
C GLU A 48 6.41 13.65 13.55
N ILE A 49 5.45 12.73 13.51
CA ILE A 49 4.76 12.35 12.27
C ILE A 49 3.78 13.44 11.91
N LYS A 50 4.13 14.28 10.92
CA LYS A 50 3.27 15.38 10.43
C LYS A 50 2.55 15.07 9.13
N HIS A 51 3.02 14.07 8.38
CA HIS A 51 2.56 13.77 7.04
C HIS A 51 2.27 12.28 6.92
N VAL A 52 1.15 11.95 6.30
CA VAL A 52 0.82 10.60 5.86
C VAL A 52 0.46 10.64 4.39
N ILE A 53 1.10 9.81 3.60
CA ILE A 53 0.97 9.81 2.14
C ILE A 53 0.50 8.42 1.71
N LEU A 54 -0.56 8.35 0.91
CA LEU A 54 -0.90 7.14 0.19
C LEU A 54 -0.45 7.29 -1.26
N THR A 55 0.31 6.32 -1.76
CA THR A 55 0.71 6.29 -3.17
C THR A 55 -0.49 6.03 -4.08
N HIS A 56 -1.47 5.29 -3.59
CA HIS A 56 -2.75 4.98 -4.24
C HIS A 56 -3.77 4.47 -3.21
N PHE A 57 -5.01 4.27 -3.59
CA PHE A 57 -5.97 3.57 -2.75
C PHE A 57 -5.74 2.06 -2.84
N HIS A 58 -5.16 1.50 -1.78
CA HIS A 58 -4.90 0.06 -1.68
C HIS A 58 -6.19 -0.75 -1.71
N ALA A 59 -6.16 -1.87 -2.43
CA ALA A 59 -7.31 -2.75 -2.55
C ALA A 59 -7.20 -3.98 -1.63
N ASP A 60 -6.00 -4.31 -1.19
CA ASP A 60 -5.67 -5.53 -0.45
C ASP A 60 -5.63 -5.34 1.08
N PHE A 61 -5.70 -4.09 1.57
CA PHE A 61 -5.81 -3.77 2.99
C PHE A 61 -6.41 -2.39 3.24
N VAL A 62 -6.90 -2.18 4.45
CA VAL A 62 -7.37 -0.88 4.92
C VAL A 62 -6.18 -0.09 5.47
N ALA A 63 -5.83 1.01 4.81
CA ALA A 63 -4.67 1.84 5.15
C ALA A 63 -4.89 2.70 6.41
N GLY A 64 -3.79 3.02 7.11
CA GLY A 64 -3.78 3.71 8.40
C GLY A 64 -3.77 5.24 8.33
N HIS A 65 -4.16 5.85 7.21
CA HIS A 65 -4.13 7.30 7.04
C HIS A 65 -5.10 8.05 7.97
N ILE A 66 -6.32 7.52 8.14
CA ILE A 66 -7.31 8.06 9.08
C ILE A 66 -6.82 7.92 10.52
N GLU A 67 -6.25 6.77 10.87
CA GLU A 67 -5.70 6.49 12.18
C GLU A 67 -4.55 7.45 12.55
N LEU A 68 -3.63 7.74 11.61
CA LEU A 68 -2.54 8.71 11.82
C LEU A 68 -3.05 10.14 11.89
N ARG A 69 -4.03 10.52 11.05
CA ARG A 69 -4.71 11.81 11.17
C ARG A 69 -5.30 12.01 12.57
N ASP A 70 -6.10 11.06 13.02
CA ASP A 70 -6.88 11.19 14.26
C ASP A 70 -6.00 11.11 15.51
N ARG A 71 -4.94 10.29 15.49
CA ARG A 71 -4.13 10.01 16.68
C ARG A 71 -2.98 11.00 16.90
N VAL A 72 -2.31 11.40 15.81
CA VAL A 72 -1.13 12.27 15.87
C VAL A 72 -1.29 13.59 15.12
N GLY A 73 -2.45 13.83 14.49
CA GLY A 73 -2.73 15.05 13.74
C GLY A 73 -1.96 15.13 12.41
N ALA A 74 -1.56 13.98 11.85
CA ALA A 74 -0.86 13.97 10.58
C ALA A 74 -1.78 14.43 9.44
N ARG A 75 -1.23 15.24 8.53
CA ARG A 75 -1.94 15.68 7.33
C ARG A 75 -1.92 14.57 6.29
N ILE A 76 -3.07 14.27 5.69
CA ILE A 76 -3.21 13.24 4.64
C ILE A 76 -2.89 13.85 3.27
N TYR A 77 -2.13 13.11 2.46
CA TYR A 77 -1.79 13.45 1.09
C TYR A 77 -2.13 12.30 0.14
N LEU A 78 -2.69 12.63 -1.01
CA LEU A 78 -3.05 11.71 -2.09
C LEU A 78 -2.71 12.32 -3.44
N GLY A 79 -2.62 11.49 -4.48
CA GLY A 79 -2.54 11.98 -5.85
C GLY A 79 -3.68 12.92 -6.20
N ALA A 80 -3.41 13.97 -6.98
CA ALA A 80 -4.40 15.02 -7.30
C ALA A 80 -5.67 14.51 -8.02
N ARG A 81 -5.63 13.31 -8.59
CA ARG A 81 -6.78 12.65 -9.22
C ARG A 81 -7.64 11.84 -8.25
N ALA A 82 -7.19 11.67 -7.01
CA ALA A 82 -7.94 10.94 -5.99
C ALA A 82 -9.27 11.64 -5.67
N LYS A 83 -10.25 10.81 -5.28
CA LYS A 83 -11.54 11.29 -4.75
C LYS A 83 -11.78 10.58 -3.43
N ALA A 84 -11.93 11.33 -2.35
CA ALA A 84 -12.15 10.81 -1.01
C ALA A 84 -13.26 11.60 -0.30
N GLU A 85 -13.86 11.00 0.71
CA GLU A 85 -14.87 11.65 1.57
C GLU A 85 -14.25 12.46 2.71
N PHE A 86 -12.94 12.31 2.95
CA PHE A 86 -12.18 13.03 3.97
C PHE A 86 -11.28 14.10 3.34
N ASP A 87 -10.88 15.07 4.15
CA ASP A 87 -9.98 16.13 3.71
C ASP A 87 -8.56 15.61 3.50
N PHE A 88 -7.98 15.94 2.36
CA PHE A 88 -6.59 15.63 2.02
C PHE A 88 -5.95 16.75 1.20
N GLU A 89 -4.63 16.81 1.18
CA GLU A 89 -3.84 17.70 0.33
C GLU A 89 -3.52 16.98 -1.00
N PRO A 90 -3.98 17.50 -2.14
CA PRO A 90 -3.73 16.86 -3.43
C PRO A 90 -2.29 17.07 -3.90
N LEU A 91 -1.64 15.99 -4.34
CA LEU A 91 -0.29 16.00 -4.89
C LEU A 91 -0.34 15.76 -6.41
N GLY A 92 -0.02 16.78 -7.19
CA GLY A 92 0.22 16.66 -8.64
C GLY A 92 1.71 16.46 -8.96
N ASP A 93 2.06 16.44 -10.25
CA ASP A 93 3.47 16.42 -10.67
C ASP A 93 4.23 17.61 -10.04
N VAL A 94 5.44 17.34 -9.55
CA VAL A 94 6.37 18.28 -8.90
C VAL A 94 5.84 18.97 -7.64
N SER A 95 4.77 18.45 -7.03
CA SER A 95 4.37 18.88 -5.68
C SER A 95 5.44 18.51 -4.66
N VAL A 96 5.64 19.36 -3.64
CA VAL A 96 6.75 19.24 -2.69
C VAL A 96 6.23 19.21 -1.26
N ILE A 97 6.76 18.29 -0.45
CA ILE A 97 6.63 18.26 1.00
C ILE A 97 8.05 18.40 1.58
N GLU A 98 8.29 19.46 2.35
CA GLU A 98 9.59 19.71 2.98
C GLU A 98 9.57 19.23 4.43
N LEU A 99 10.52 18.34 4.77
CA LEU A 99 10.73 17.89 6.14
C LEU A 99 11.95 18.56 6.81
N GLY A 100 12.58 19.50 6.10
CA GLY A 100 13.84 20.16 6.47
C GLY A 100 14.94 19.89 5.45
N ASN A 101 15.97 19.11 5.80
CA ASN A 101 16.98 18.69 4.84
C ASN A 101 16.55 17.46 4.00
N VAL A 102 15.33 17.01 4.19
CA VAL A 102 14.69 15.98 3.35
C VAL A 102 13.53 16.62 2.60
N ARG A 103 13.51 16.43 1.30
CA ARG A 103 12.45 16.90 0.41
C ARG A 103 11.80 15.70 -0.26
N LEU A 104 10.48 15.64 -0.18
CA LEU A 104 9.67 14.68 -0.92
C LEU A 104 9.03 15.40 -2.10
N GLU A 105 9.27 14.92 -3.32
CA GLU A 105 8.62 15.41 -4.54
C GLU A 105 7.67 14.35 -5.08
N THR A 106 6.60 14.77 -5.72
CA THR A 106 5.62 13.85 -6.29
C THR A 106 5.75 13.77 -7.81
N MET A 107 5.54 12.59 -8.31
CA MET A 107 5.38 12.27 -9.72
C MET A 107 4.05 11.53 -9.89
N GLU A 108 3.10 12.06 -10.68
CA GLU A 108 1.89 11.32 -11.03
C GLU A 108 2.28 10.12 -11.89
N THR A 109 1.97 8.92 -11.43
CA THR A 109 2.29 7.66 -12.10
C THR A 109 1.06 6.74 -12.18
N PRO A 110 -0.01 7.19 -12.86
CA PRO A 110 -1.20 6.37 -13.04
C PRO A 110 -0.88 5.11 -13.84
N GLY A 111 -1.69 4.06 -13.61
CA GLY A 111 -1.60 2.81 -14.35
C GLY A 111 -2.07 1.59 -13.55
N HIS A 112 -1.54 1.33 -12.37
CA HIS A 112 -2.13 0.39 -11.42
C HIS A 112 -3.48 0.94 -10.93
N THR A 113 -3.49 2.21 -10.53
CA THR A 113 -4.70 3.00 -10.25
C THR A 113 -4.68 4.32 -11.02
N PRO A 114 -5.84 4.97 -11.24
CA PRO A 114 -5.90 6.25 -11.97
C PRO A 114 -5.24 7.41 -11.23
N GLU A 115 -5.22 7.39 -9.88
CA GLU A 115 -4.70 8.44 -9.00
C GLU A 115 -3.28 8.16 -8.52
N GLY A 116 -2.67 7.04 -8.95
CA GLY A 116 -1.36 6.58 -8.50
C GLY A 116 -0.25 7.61 -8.61
N ILE A 117 0.59 7.70 -7.57
CA ILE A 117 1.74 8.60 -7.51
C ILE A 117 2.99 7.86 -7.05
N THR A 118 4.14 8.34 -7.47
CA THR A 118 5.45 7.97 -6.93
C THR A 118 6.02 9.13 -6.13
N ILE A 119 6.58 8.85 -4.96
CA ILE A 119 7.24 9.84 -4.11
C ILE A 119 8.73 9.73 -4.28
N LEU A 120 9.40 10.82 -4.64
CA LEU A 120 10.84 10.94 -4.77
C LEU A 120 11.41 11.56 -3.50
N ALA A 121 12.29 10.87 -2.80
CA ALA A 121 12.96 11.37 -1.60
C ALA A 121 14.36 11.89 -1.92
N PHE A 122 14.60 13.15 -1.60
CA PHE A 122 15.89 13.82 -1.77
C PHE A 122 16.52 14.08 -0.40
N ASP A 123 17.75 13.65 -0.23
CA ASP A 123 18.59 14.11 0.88
C ASP A 123 19.38 15.35 0.42
N LEU A 124 18.89 16.52 0.83
CA LEU A 124 19.45 17.80 0.39
C LEU A 124 20.85 18.06 0.95
N SER A 125 21.24 17.33 2.00
CA SER A 125 22.57 17.44 2.60
C SER A 125 23.64 16.69 1.80
N THR A 126 23.25 15.65 1.07
CA THR A 126 24.18 14.80 0.29
C THR A 126 24.07 15.02 -1.22
N ASN A 127 22.85 15.03 -1.75
CA ASN A 127 22.60 15.22 -3.19
C ASN A 127 21.23 15.89 -3.45
N PRO A 128 21.19 17.22 -3.56
CA PRO A 128 19.93 17.93 -3.80
C PRO A 128 19.38 17.80 -5.23
N LYS A 129 20.16 17.25 -6.16
CA LYS A 129 19.79 17.21 -7.60
C LYS A 129 19.12 15.92 -8.01
N ASN A 130 19.49 14.80 -7.41
CA ASN A 130 18.97 13.50 -7.77
C ASN A 130 18.26 12.86 -6.56
N PRO A 131 17.15 12.18 -6.76
CA PRO A 131 16.51 11.46 -5.66
C PRO A 131 17.42 10.34 -5.15
N HIS A 132 17.49 10.20 -3.84
CA HIS A 132 18.15 9.09 -3.19
C HIS A 132 17.31 7.80 -3.34
N ALA A 133 16.00 7.95 -3.19
CA ALA A 133 15.03 6.86 -3.23
C ALA A 133 13.72 7.29 -3.88
N ILE A 134 12.98 6.33 -4.42
CA ILE A 134 11.61 6.50 -4.87
C ILE A 134 10.70 5.45 -4.21
N PHE A 135 9.52 5.89 -3.76
CA PHE A 135 8.45 5.03 -3.27
C PHE A 135 7.41 4.95 -4.37
N THR A 136 7.38 3.81 -5.03
CA THR A 136 6.68 3.65 -6.31
C THR A 136 5.24 3.16 -6.16
N GLY A 137 4.80 2.91 -4.92
CA GLY A 137 3.54 2.20 -4.72
C GLY A 137 3.55 0.90 -5.51
N ASP A 138 2.51 0.69 -6.28
CA ASP A 138 2.39 -0.45 -7.19
C ASP A 138 2.61 -0.07 -8.67
N THR A 139 3.11 1.15 -8.95
CA THR A 139 3.48 1.51 -10.33
C THR A 139 4.66 0.66 -10.83
N LEU A 140 5.71 0.54 -10.00
CA LEU A 140 6.88 -0.28 -10.27
C LEU A 140 7.17 -1.15 -9.06
N LEU A 141 7.09 -2.46 -9.25
CA LEU A 141 7.44 -3.50 -8.29
C LEU A 141 8.82 -4.07 -8.63
N LEU A 142 9.48 -4.76 -7.69
CA LEU A 142 10.78 -5.39 -7.99
C LEU A 142 10.57 -6.65 -8.83
N GLY A 143 11.06 -6.61 -10.07
CA GLY A 143 10.88 -7.67 -11.06
C GLY A 143 9.55 -7.61 -11.83
N ASP A 144 8.63 -6.72 -11.44
CA ASP A 144 7.28 -6.63 -12.00
C ASP A 144 6.76 -5.18 -12.04
N VAL A 145 5.52 -5.01 -12.47
CA VAL A 145 4.72 -3.78 -12.37
C VAL A 145 3.34 -4.13 -11.83
N GLY A 146 2.66 -3.15 -11.22
CA GLY A 146 1.32 -3.36 -10.71
C GLY A 146 0.33 -3.72 -11.81
N ARG A 147 -0.58 -4.63 -11.50
CA ARG A 147 -1.63 -5.09 -12.43
C ARG A 147 -2.60 -3.96 -12.78
N PRO A 148 -2.99 -3.80 -14.06
CA PRO A 148 -3.83 -2.68 -14.48
C PRO A 148 -5.34 -2.97 -14.47
N ASP A 149 -5.78 -4.14 -13.96
CA ASP A 149 -7.15 -4.63 -14.17
C ASP A 149 -8.10 -4.47 -12.97
N LEU A 150 -7.60 -4.06 -11.79
CA LEU A 150 -8.41 -4.01 -10.56
C LEU A 150 -9.53 -2.96 -10.61
N PHE A 151 -9.37 -1.88 -11.36
CA PHE A 151 -10.32 -0.78 -11.46
C PHE A 151 -11.27 -0.84 -12.67
N ALA A 152 -11.24 -1.94 -13.43
CA ALA A 152 -12.15 -2.11 -14.58
C ALA A 152 -13.64 -2.04 -14.19
N SER A 153 -13.98 -2.38 -12.94
CA SER A 153 -15.35 -2.31 -12.42
C SER A 153 -15.88 -0.89 -12.18
N ILE A 154 -15.00 0.12 -12.12
CA ILE A 154 -15.37 1.53 -11.86
C ILE A 154 -15.24 2.44 -13.10
N GLY A 155 -15.23 1.86 -14.30
CA GLY A 155 -15.35 2.58 -15.56
C GLY A 155 -14.05 2.97 -16.24
N VAL A 156 -12.88 2.51 -15.73
CA VAL A 156 -11.59 2.60 -16.41
C VAL A 156 -11.19 1.20 -16.85
N THR A 157 -10.91 1.01 -18.12
CA THR A 157 -10.56 -0.31 -18.66
C THR A 157 -9.12 -0.71 -18.30
N ALA A 158 -8.86 -2.01 -18.22
CA ALA A 158 -7.50 -2.53 -18.03
C ALA A 158 -6.54 -2.06 -19.14
N HIS A 159 -7.04 -1.88 -20.35
CA HIS A 159 -6.26 -1.35 -21.47
C HIS A 159 -5.83 0.11 -21.23
N GLU A 160 -6.76 0.97 -20.83
CA GLU A 160 -6.46 2.39 -20.53
C GLU A 160 -5.47 2.52 -19.37
N LEU A 161 -5.64 1.71 -18.32
CA LEU A 161 -4.68 1.70 -17.19
C LEU A 161 -3.30 1.19 -17.63
N ALA A 162 -3.23 0.16 -18.46
CA ALA A 162 -1.96 -0.33 -18.98
C ALA A 162 -1.26 0.69 -19.90
N GLU A 163 -2.02 1.48 -20.69
CA GLU A 163 -1.46 2.60 -21.46
C GLU A 163 -0.87 3.68 -20.54
N MET A 164 -1.60 4.06 -19.48
CA MET A 164 -1.13 5.03 -18.49
C MET A 164 0.13 4.51 -17.78
N LEU A 165 0.16 3.21 -17.42
CA LEU A 165 1.30 2.57 -16.79
C LEU A 165 2.55 2.63 -17.69
N TYR A 166 2.40 2.31 -18.98
CA TYR A 166 3.49 2.43 -19.94
C TYR A 166 4.06 3.85 -19.97
N ASP A 167 3.18 4.86 -20.07
CA ASP A 167 3.60 6.26 -20.12
C ASP A 167 4.27 6.70 -18.80
N SER A 168 3.76 6.27 -17.65
CA SER A 168 4.34 6.51 -16.33
C SER A 168 5.75 5.92 -16.22
N LEU A 169 5.95 4.71 -16.68
CA LEU A 169 7.25 4.04 -16.67
C LEU A 169 8.22 4.70 -17.66
N GLN A 170 7.85 4.79 -18.94
CA GLN A 170 8.77 5.20 -20.03
C GLN A 170 9.07 6.70 -20.00
N ASN A 171 8.08 7.54 -19.70
CA ASN A 171 8.23 8.99 -19.81
C ASN A 171 8.63 9.66 -18.50
N LYS A 172 8.49 8.97 -17.36
CA LYS A 172 8.78 9.51 -16.04
C LYS A 172 9.81 8.67 -15.28
N LEU A 173 9.48 7.49 -14.76
CA LEU A 173 10.36 6.72 -13.87
C LEU A 173 11.69 6.36 -14.56
N LEU A 174 11.65 5.91 -15.79
CA LEU A 174 12.86 5.56 -16.55
C LEU A 174 13.72 6.78 -16.97
N LYS A 175 13.38 8.00 -16.62
CA LYS A 175 14.24 9.18 -16.77
C LYS A 175 15.11 9.45 -15.55
N LEU A 176 14.82 8.80 -14.42
CA LEU A 176 15.58 8.95 -13.19
C LEU A 176 16.92 8.21 -13.28
N PRO A 177 17.92 8.60 -12.46
CA PRO A 177 19.25 7.98 -12.46
C PRO A 177 19.20 6.50 -12.04
N ASP A 178 20.08 5.68 -12.63
CA ASP A 178 20.19 4.23 -12.34
C ASP A 178 20.46 3.91 -10.85
N LYS A 179 21.14 4.80 -10.13
CA LYS A 179 21.47 4.64 -8.72
C LYS A 179 20.32 4.93 -7.76
N THR A 180 19.17 5.41 -8.26
CA THR A 180 17.99 5.69 -7.44
C THR A 180 17.47 4.39 -6.85
N LEU A 181 17.30 4.34 -5.54
CA LEU A 181 16.74 3.18 -4.84
C LEU A 181 15.23 3.09 -5.08
N VAL A 182 14.73 1.89 -5.33
CA VAL A 182 13.31 1.61 -5.58
C VAL A 182 12.71 0.90 -4.41
N TYR A 183 11.70 1.50 -3.80
CA TYR A 183 10.93 0.99 -2.66
C TYR A 183 9.45 0.85 -3.06
N PRO A 184 8.99 -0.35 -3.45
CA PRO A 184 7.59 -0.59 -3.82
C PRO A 184 6.70 -0.80 -2.59
N ALA A 185 5.37 -0.69 -2.77
CA ALA A 185 4.42 -1.01 -1.71
C ALA A 185 4.26 -2.52 -1.46
N HIS A 186 4.62 -3.37 -2.43
CA HIS A 186 4.47 -4.80 -2.31
C HIS A 186 5.72 -5.60 -2.72
N GLY A 187 5.90 -6.76 -2.08
CA GLY A 187 6.90 -7.77 -2.39
C GLY A 187 6.30 -9.10 -2.84
N ALA A 188 7.13 -10.13 -2.96
CA ALA A 188 6.72 -11.47 -3.39
C ALA A 188 5.56 -12.03 -2.54
N GLY A 189 4.58 -12.60 -3.23
CA GLY A 189 3.36 -13.15 -2.62
C GLY A 189 2.16 -12.22 -2.61
N SER A 190 2.31 -10.94 -2.96
CA SER A 190 1.18 -10.02 -3.16
C SER A 190 0.38 -10.40 -4.41
N MET A 191 -0.92 -10.11 -4.38
CA MET A 191 -1.84 -10.26 -5.52
C MET A 191 -1.86 -9.02 -6.43
N CYS A 192 -1.04 -7.99 -6.13
CA CYS A 192 -0.94 -6.77 -6.92
C CYS A 192 0.00 -6.89 -8.14
N GLY A 193 0.67 -8.02 -8.32
CA GLY A 193 1.49 -8.36 -9.48
C GLY A 193 1.62 -9.88 -9.63
N LYS A 194 2.38 -10.37 -10.63
CA LYS A 194 2.48 -11.78 -10.97
C LYS A 194 3.89 -12.38 -10.86
N ALA A 195 4.93 -11.55 -10.83
CA ALA A 195 6.33 -11.99 -10.88
C ALA A 195 7.26 -11.19 -9.93
N LEU A 196 6.78 -10.86 -8.73
CA LEU A 196 7.51 -10.05 -7.76
C LEU A 196 8.73 -10.79 -7.19
N SER A 197 9.82 -10.05 -7.02
CA SER A 197 11.05 -10.52 -6.36
C SER A 197 10.91 -10.51 -4.84
N ASP A 198 11.69 -11.39 -4.17
CA ASP A 198 11.80 -11.44 -2.71
C ASP A 198 12.68 -10.31 -2.12
N GLU A 199 13.30 -9.50 -2.95
CA GLU A 199 14.17 -8.41 -2.50
C GLU A 199 13.37 -7.31 -1.80
N ALA A 200 14.01 -6.67 -0.82
CA ALA A 200 13.40 -5.57 -0.05
C ALA A 200 13.56 -4.21 -0.75
N VAL A 201 14.59 -4.05 -1.55
CA VAL A 201 15.00 -2.84 -2.27
C VAL A 201 15.88 -3.22 -3.44
N SER A 202 15.80 -2.45 -4.52
CA SER A 202 16.68 -2.58 -5.69
C SER A 202 17.06 -1.19 -6.19
N THR A 203 17.87 -1.11 -7.23
CA THR A 203 18.13 0.13 -7.94
C THR A 203 17.32 0.21 -9.23
N LEU A 204 17.02 1.41 -9.69
CA LEU A 204 16.33 1.59 -10.97
C LEU A 204 17.14 1.00 -12.14
N GLY A 205 18.48 1.05 -12.05
CA GLY A 205 19.37 0.43 -13.03
C GLY A 205 19.22 -1.09 -13.09
N GLU A 206 19.13 -1.76 -11.95
CA GLU A 206 18.85 -3.21 -11.88
C GLU A 206 17.47 -3.53 -12.43
N GLN A 207 16.45 -2.72 -12.09
CA GLN A 207 15.11 -2.92 -12.64
C GLN A 207 15.09 -2.78 -14.18
N ARG A 208 15.84 -1.85 -14.75
CA ARG A 208 15.99 -1.77 -16.23
C ARG A 208 16.57 -3.04 -16.85
N LEU A 209 17.46 -3.73 -16.13
CA LEU A 209 18.12 -4.95 -16.63
C LEU A 209 17.25 -6.20 -16.48
N TYR A 210 16.56 -6.35 -15.35
CA TYR A 210 15.95 -7.61 -14.97
C TYR A 210 14.42 -7.61 -14.95
N ASN A 211 13.77 -6.44 -14.83
CA ASN A 211 12.33 -6.35 -14.84
C ASN A 211 11.78 -6.57 -16.26
N TYR A 212 10.96 -7.59 -16.44
CA TYR A 212 10.43 -7.97 -17.75
C TYR A 212 9.59 -6.86 -18.41
N ALA A 213 8.87 -6.08 -17.60
CA ALA A 213 8.00 -5.00 -18.08
C ALA A 213 8.79 -3.73 -18.50
N LEU A 214 10.07 -3.62 -18.13
CA LEU A 214 10.93 -2.51 -18.52
C LEU A 214 11.84 -2.80 -19.72
N GLN A 215 11.74 -4.01 -20.28
CA GLN A 215 12.51 -4.35 -21.47
C GLN A 215 12.04 -3.54 -22.70
N PRO A 216 12.89 -3.28 -23.68
CA PRO A 216 12.52 -2.54 -24.88
C PRO A 216 11.37 -3.21 -25.63
N MET A 217 10.20 -2.57 -25.64
CA MET A 217 9.04 -3.01 -26.40
C MET A 217 8.14 -1.82 -26.74
N ASN A 218 7.30 -1.99 -27.75
CA ASN A 218 6.28 -0.98 -28.07
C ASN A 218 5.11 -1.03 -27.07
N LYS A 219 4.30 0.04 -27.06
CA LYS A 219 3.18 0.18 -26.11
C LYS A 219 2.15 -0.96 -26.22
N GLU A 220 1.83 -1.40 -27.45
CA GLU A 220 0.83 -2.47 -27.66
C GLU A 220 1.29 -3.81 -27.09
N ASP A 221 2.57 -4.16 -27.28
CA ASP A 221 3.14 -5.38 -26.73
C ASP A 221 3.22 -5.32 -25.20
N PHE A 222 3.56 -4.15 -24.64
CA PHE A 222 3.54 -3.92 -23.19
C PHE A 222 2.13 -4.13 -22.62
N ILE A 223 1.10 -3.52 -23.21
CA ILE A 223 -0.30 -3.65 -22.76
C ILE A 223 -0.72 -5.13 -22.74
N LYS A 224 -0.46 -5.86 -23.82
CA LYS A 224 -0.74 -7.29 -23.90
C LYS A 224 -0.03 -8.07 -22.82
N LEU A 225 1.26 -7.76 -22.58
CA LEU A 225 2.11 -8.44 -21.62
C LEU A 225 1.63 -8.25 -20.18
N VAL A 226 1.34 -7.01 -19.77
CA VAL A 226 0.98 -6.69 -18.39
C VAL A 226 -0.47 -7.01 -18.06
N ALA A 227 -1.37 -7.02 -19.03
CA ALA A 227 -2.77 -7.38 -18.84
C ALA A 227 -3.03 -8.91 -18.89
N ALA A 228 -2.09 -9.69 -19.44
CA ALA A 228 -2.25 -11.13 -19.57
C ALA A 228 -1.96 -11.85 -18.25
N ASP A 229 -2.66 -12.99 -18.06
CA ASP A 229 -2.39 -13.97 -17.00
C ASP A 229 -2.42 -13.40 -15.57
N GLN A 230 -3.23 -12.33 -15.34
CA GLN A 230 -3.42 -11.80 -13.99
C GLN A 230 -4.24 -12.80 -13.15
N PRO A 231 -3.83 -13.08 -11.90
CA PRO A 231 -4.60 -13.92 -11.01
C PRO A 231 -5.98 -13.31 -10.73
N GLU A 232 -6.98 -14.13 -10.43
CA GLU A 232 -8.30 -13.62 -10.03
C GLU A 232 -8.16 -12.71 -8.80
N ALA A 233 -8.78 -11.52 -8.88
CA ALA A 233 -8.73 -10.58 -7.77
C ALA A 233 -9.59 -11.12 -6.60
N PRO A 234 -9.08 -11.09 -5.36
CA PRO A 234 -9.87 -11.45 -4.19
C PRO A 234 -11.17 -10.61 -4.09
N ALA A 235 -12.25 -11.25 -3.65
CA ALA A 235 -13.57 -10.60 -3.62
C ALA A 235 -13.61 -9.34 -2.73
N TYR A 236 -12.77 -9.24 -1.71
CA TYR A 236 -12.71 -8.11 -0.79
C TYR A 236 -11.99 -6.88 -1.34
N PHE A 237 -11.22 -6.99 -2.44
CA PHE A 237 -10.44 -5.86 -3.00
C PHE A 237 -11.30 -4.63 -3.29
N GLY A 238 -12.47 -4.80 -3.90
CA GLY A 238 -13.37 -3.69 -4.16
C GLY A 238 -13.91 -3.02 -2.89
N TYR A 239 -14.11 -3.80 -1.84
CA TYR A 239 -14.56 -3.32 -0.53
C TYR A 239 -13.47 -2.49 0.17
N ASP A 240 -12.24 -2.99 0.25
CA ASP A 240 -11.14 -2.29 0.91
C ASP A 240 -10.73 -1.02 0.17
N ALA A 241 -10.68 -1.06 -1.17
CA ALA A 241 -10.44 0.13 -1.98
C ALA A 241 -11.50 1.22 -1.73
N THR A 242 -12.77 0.83 -1.56
CA THR A 242 -13.85 1.75 -1.21
C THR A 242 -13.68 2.31 0.21
N LEU A 243 -13.37 1.46 1.19
CA LEU A 243 -13.12 1.91 2.57
C LEU A 243 -11.95 2.89 2.67
N ASN A 244 -10.94 2.75 1.84
CA ASN A 244 -9.80 3.66 1.80
C ASN A 244 -10.14 5.05 1.22
N GLN A 245 -11.28 5.18 0.55
CA GLN A 245 -11.81 6.46 0.03
C GLN A 245 -12.79 7.13 1.00
N GLN A 246 -13.32 6.39 1.98
CA GLN A 246 -14.38 6.86 2.87
C GLN A 246 -13.87 7.46 4.16
N GLU A 247 -14.60 8.45 4.69
CA GLU A 247 -14.50 8.81 6.10
C GLU A 247 -15.08 7.65 6.94
N ARG A 248 -14.28 7.09 7.81
CA ARG A 248 -14.63 5.88 8.56
C ARG A 248 -14.15 5.94 10.01
N PRO A 249 -14.75 5.15 10.91
CA PRO A 249 -14.23 4.98 12.26
C PRO A 249 -12.79 4.42 12.22
N ASN A 250 -11.92 4.95 13.07
CA ASN A 250 -10.57 4.41 13.21
C ASN A 250 -10.57 3.00 13.83
N LEU A 251 -9.41 2.36 13.85
CA LEU A 251 -9.28 0.97 14.33
C LEU A 251 -9.74 0.83 15.77
N ASP A 252 -9.34 1.75 16.66
CA ASP A 252 -9.69 1.71 18.09
C ASP A 252 -11.20 1.78 18.31
N GLU A 253 -11.89 2.66 17.58
CA GLU A 253 -13.35 2.79 17.65
C GLU A 253 -14.04 1.52 17.11
N SER A 254 -13.55 0.98 16.01
CA SER A 254 -14.04 -0.25 15.40
C SER A 254 -13.88 -1.44 16.36
N MET A 255 -12.71 -1.57 16.98
CA MET A 255 -12.41 -2.61 17.96
C MET A 255 -13.29 -2.49 19.22
N LYS A 256 -13.43 -1.30 19.80
CA LYS A 256 -14.33 -1.05 20.95
C LYS A 256 -15.77 -1.44 20.66
N LYS A 257 -16.22 -1.22 19.43
CA LYS A 257 -17.59 -1.57 19.01
C LYS A 257 -17.76 -3.07 18.77
N SER A 258 -16.78 -3.75 18.20
CA SER A 258 -16.87 -5.13 17.71
C SER A 258 -16.33 -6.17 18.68
N MET A 259 -15.28 -5.85 19.46
CA MET A 259 -14.64 -6.78 20.40
C MET A 259 -15.43 -6.88 21.70
N LYS A 260 -16.53 -7.62 21.65
CA LYS A 260 -17.38 -7.90 22.81
C LYS A 260 -17.46 -9.40 23.04
N ALA A 261 -17.13 -9.83 24.25
CA ALA A 261 -17.33 -11.21 24.63
C ALA A 261 -18.83 -11.55 24.60
N LEU A 262 -19.18 -12.60 23.88
CA LEU A 262 -20.55 -13.09 23.77
C LEU A 262 -20.70 -14.37 24.58
N ASN A 263 -21.86 -14.56 25.24
CA ASN A 263 -22.18 -15.84 25.81
C ASN A 263 -22.66 -16.81 24.72
N LEU A 264 -22.61 -18.12 25.00
CA LEU A 264 -22.94 -19.15 24.02
C LEU A 264 -24.37 -19.03 23.47
N ASN A 265 -25.36 -18.65 24.31
CA ASN A 265 -26.75 -18.50 23.85
C ASN A 265 -26.86 -17.38 22.80
N THR A 266 -26.13 -16.28 22.98
CA THR A 266 -26.07 -15.20 22.01
C THR A 266 -25.39 -15.66 20.72
N VAL A 267 -24.27 -16.41 20.81
CA VAL A 267 -23.58 -16.98 19.64
C VAL A 267 -24.53 -17.87 18.84
N PHE A 268 -25.22 -18.79 19.49
CA PHE A 268 -26.19 -19.67 18.80
C PHE A 268 -27.38 -18.92 18.19
N SER A 269 -27.83 -17.84 18.84
CA SER A 269 -28.88 -16.99 18.27
C SER A 269 -28.42 -16.27 17.02
N LEU A 270 -27.22 -15.74 17.02
CA LEU A 270 -26.62 -15.09 15.85
C LEU A 270 -26.41 -16.10 14.72
N GLN A 271 -25.90 -17.29 15.02
CA GLN A 271 -25.72 -18.35 14.02
C GLN A 271 -27.07 -18.76 13.39
N LYS A 272 -28.12 -18.89 14.17
CA LYS A 272 -29.48 -19.16 13.66
C LYS A 272 -30.02 -18.04 12.75
N SER A 273 -29.59 -16.82 12.97
CA SER A 273 -29.93 -15.66 12.11
C SER A 273 -28.98 -15.47 10.91
N GLY A 274 -28.07 -16.42 10.65
CA GLY A 274 -27.22 -16.44 9.48
C GLY A 274 -25.79 -15.95 9.70
N ALA A 275 -25.37 -15.62 10.95
CA ALA A 275 -23.99 -15.25 11.22
C ALA A 275 -23.06 -16.46 11.05
N GLN A 276 -21.95 -16.28 10.32
CA GLN A 276 -20.89 -17.26 10.20
C GLN A 276 -19.95 -17.17 11.40
N ILE A 277 -19.60 -18.31 11.98
CA ILE A 277 -18.58 -18.39 13.03
C ILE A 277 -17.25 -18.71 12.37
N ILE A 278 -16.24 -17.89 12.62
CA ILE A 278 -14.85 -18.13 12.21
C ILE A 278 -14.04 -18.46 13.47
N ASP A 279 -13.44 -19.64 13.50
CA ASP A 279 -12.53 -20.08 14.57
C ASP A 279 -11.10 -19.80 14.11
N VAL A 280 -10.43 -18.88 14.80
CA VAL A 280 -9.09 -18.40 14.46
C VAL A 280 -7.95 -19.18 15.13
N ARG A 281 -8.27 -20.23 15.90
CA ARG A 281 -7.27 -21.10 16.51
C ARG A 281 -6.55 -21.93 15.44
N ASP A 282 -5.44 -22.54 15.83
CA ASP A 282 -4.78 -23.48 14.93
C ASP A 282 -5.65 -24.73 14.62
N ALA A 283 -5.31 -25.43 13.55
CA ALA A 283 -6.10 -26.54 13.04
C ALA A 283 -6.17 -27.73 14.03
N ALA A 284 -5.18 -27.92 14.89
CA ALA A 284 -5.17 -29.01 15.87
C ALA A 284 -6.18 -28.73 16.99
N ASP A 285 -6.21 -27.50 17.51
CA ASP A 285 -7.20 -27.08 18.51
C ASP A 285 -8.62 -27.12 17.96
N PHE A 286 -8.81 -26.65 16.74
CA PHE A 286 -10.11 -26.74 16.06
C PHE A 286 -10.55 -28.19 15.89
N ALA A 287 -9.67 -29.11 15.47
CA ALA A 287 -9.98 -30.52 15.32
C ALA A 287 -10.32 -31.19 16.66
N GLY A 288 -9.73 -30.73 17.77
CA GLY A 288 -10.01 -31.25 19.11
C GLY A 288 -11.44 -30.94 19.58
N ALA A 289 -11.91 -29.73 19.42
CA ALA A 289 -13.28 -29.29 19.69
C ALA A 289 -13.59 -27.94 19.08
N HIS A 290 -14.73 -27.78 18.42
CA HIS A 290 -15.18 -26.53 17.81
C HIS A 290 -16.71 -26.40 17.85
N LEU A 291 -17.21 -25.20 17.61
CA LEU A 291 -18.64 -24.99 17.46
C LEU A 291 -19.12 -25.55 16.11
N ARG A 292 -20.26 -26.20 16.14
CA ARG A 292 -20.85 -26.77 14.93
C ARG A 292 -21.05 -25.67 13.86
N ASP A 293 -20.79 -26.01 12.60
CA ASP A 293 -20.90 -25.14 11.44
C ASP A 293 -19.98 -23.90 11.50
N SER A 294 -18.91 -23.94 12.30
CA SER A 294 -17.83 -22.94 12.24
C SER A 294 -16.80 -23.28 11.15
N LEU A 295 -16.18 -22.24 10.59
CA LEU A 295 -15.05 -22.35 9.68
C LEU A 295 -13.76 -22.11 10.46
N ASN A 296 -12.71 -22.89 10.17
CA ASN A 296 -11.40 -22.66 10.75
C ASN A 296 -10.50 -21.90 9.76
N ILE A 297 -10.08 -20.72 10.18
CA ILE A 297 -9.03 -19.94 9.48
C ILE A 297 -8.08 -19.48 10.57
N GLY A 298 -6.95 -20.18 10.74
CA GLY A 298 -5.95 -19.83 11.75
C GLY A 298 -5.44 -18.40 11.57
N ILE A 299 -5.28 -17.68 12.69
CA ILE A 299 -4.88 -16.26 12.66
C ILE A 299 -3.47 -16.04 12.10
N GLU A 300 -2.61 -17.06 12.17
CA GLU A 300 -1.28 -17.03 11.62
C GLU A 300 -1.28 -17.33 10.12
N GLY A 301 -0.21 -16.93 9.43
CA GLY A 301 -0.04 -17.17 8.00
C GLY A 301 -0.87 -16.22 7.12
N ARG A 302 -1.73 -16.76 6.27
CA ARG A 302 -2.50 -15.98 5.27
C ARG A 302 -3.93 -15.66 5.70
N PHE A 303 -4.19 -15.49 7.00
CA PHE A 303 -5.53 -15.17 7.51
C PHE A 303 -6.18 -14.00 6.76
N ALA A 304 -5.45 -12.89 6.59
CA ALA A 304 -5.93 -11.70 5.93
C ALA A 304 -6.36 -11.92 4.47
N THR A 305 -5.80 -12.94 3.80
CA THR A 305 -6.14 -13.29 2.41
C THR A 305 -7.35 -14.22 2.33
N TRP A 306 -7.58 -15.04 3.37
CA TRP A 306 -8.58 -16.13 3.35
C TRP A 306 -9.87 -15.80 4.10
N ALA A 307 -9.83 -14.82 5.02
CA ALA A 307 -10.99 -14.39 5.81
C ALA A 307 -11.80 -13.30 5.12
#